data_f32a9e376fd7513c252a09ae91c4569c
#
_entry.id   f32a9e376fd7513c252a09ae91c4569c
#
_cell.length_a   1.000
_cell.length_b   1.000
_cell.length_c   1.000
_cell.angle_alpha   90.00
_cell.angle_beta   90.00
_cell.angle_gamma   90.00
#
_symmetry.space_group_name_H-M   'P 1'
#
loop_
_entity.id
_entity.type
_entity.pdbx_description
1 polymer ?
#
loop_
_entity_poly.entity_id
_entity_poly.type
_entity_poly.pdbx_seq_one_letter_code
_entity_poly.pdbx_strand_id
1 'polypeptide(L)'
;VFERLDAATVGRPDLMGGRTSITLSEGMVGMMESVFPNVKNRSKTLTAEIEVPANGANGTIIAQGGRFGGWSLYVKDGVPAYDYNFLGLQRTSITSSKKLSPGKAEVRLQFDYDGGGPAKGGLATLFVNGEKVAEGRIPATQPGIFSADETADVGIDLGTPVVEAIGAEAKSRFSGRIPRLTVQVQ
;
A
#
# COMPACT_ATOMS: atom_id res chain seq x y z
N VAL A 1 20.94 -13.80 -5.89
CA VAL A 1 19.58 -13.46 -6.29
C VAL A 1 19.25 -12.02 -5.90
N PHE A 2 19.57 -11.60 -4.68
CA PHE A 2 19.26 -10.24 -4.20
C PHE A 2 20.03 -9.14 -4.96
N GLU A 3 21.25 -9.38 -5.39
CA GLU A 3 22.05 -8.46 -6.20
C GLU A 3 21.36 -8.08 -7.52
N ARG A 4 20.60 -9.00 -8.12
CA ARG A 4 19.83 -8.75 -9.36
C ARG A 4 18.60 -7.88 -9.14
N LEU A 5 18.17 -7.74 -7.90
CA LEU A 5 17.00 -6.94 -7.51
C LEU A 5 17.41 -5.53 -7.06
N ASP A 6 18.71 -5.33 -6.79
CA ASP A 6 19.26 -4.03 -6.46
C ASP A 6 19.49 -3.21 -7.76
N ALA A 7 18.74 -2.13 -7.89
CA ALA A 7 18.83 -1.25 -9.06
C ALA A 7 20.26 -0.72 -9.30
N ALA A 8 20.99 -0.40 -8.24
CA ALA A 8 22.35 0.12 -8.34
C ALA A 8 23.32 -0.95 -8.90
N THR A 9 23.19 -2.20 -8.43
CA THR A 9 24.06 -3.31 -8.84
C THR A 9 23.87 -3.71 -10.30
N VAL A 10 22.61 -3.62 -10.81
CA VAL A 10 22.30 -4.01 -12.20
C VAL A 10 22.24 -2.81 -13.17
N GLY A 11 22.60 -1.61 -12.71
CA GLY A 11 22.63 -0.40 -13.54
C GLY A 11 21.25 0.09 -13.97
N ARG A 12 20.20 -0.26 -13.23
CA ARG A 12 18.86 0.30 -13.47
C ARG A 12 18.76 1.71 -12.92
N PRO A 13 17.99 2.61 -13.55
CA PRO A 13 17.76 3.95 -13.00
C PRO A 13 17.16 3.87 -11.60
N ASP A 14 17.75 4.55 -10.64
CA ASP A 14 17.12 4.83 -9.36
C ASP A 14 16.23 6.07 -9.53
N LEU A 15 14.95 5.87 -9.73
CA LEU A 15 14.00 6.96 -9.91
C LEU A 15 13.72 7.74 -8.63
N MET A 16 14.07 7.16 -7.48
CA MET A 16 14.02 7.89 -6.20
C MET A 16 15.21 8.86 -6.06
N GLY A 17 16.36 8.56 -6.70
CA GLY A 17 17.54 9.43 -6.68
C GLY A 17 17.97 9.83 -5.27
N GLY A 18 17.94 8.90 -4.31
CA GLY A 18 18.20 9.14 -2.90
C GLY A 18 17.05 9.82 -2.13
N ARG A 19 15.92 10.10 -2.77
CA ARG A 19 14.74 10.63 -2.07
C ARG A 19 14.09 9.53 -1.23
N THR A 20 13.64 9.91 -0.05
CA THR A 20 12.92 9.02 0.89
C THR A 20 11.41 9.18 0.83
N SER A 21 10.91 10.07 -0.03
CA SER A 21 9.48 10.36 -0.15
C SER A 21 9.11 10.71 -1.58
N ILE A 22 7.92 10.24 -2.00
CA ILE A 22 7.27 10.70 -3.24
C ILE A 22 5.82 11.07 -2.96
N THR A 23 5.30 11.97 -3.77
CA THR A 23 3.88 12.35 -3.78
C THR A 23 3.23 11.83 -5.05
N LEU A 24 2.11 11.14 -4.88
CA LEU A 24 1.27 10.56 -5.91
C LEU A 24 -0.12 11.17 -5.87
N SER A 25 -0.91 10.93 -6.90
CA SER A 25 -2.32 11.31 -6.98
C SER A 25 -3.14 10.23 -7.68
N GLU A 26 -4.45 10.36 -7.57
CA GLU A 26 -5.41 9.51 -8.28
C GLU A 26 -5.09 9.40 -9.77
N GLY A 27 -5.14 8.19 -10.30
CA GLY A 27 -4.85 7.89 -11.70
C GLY A 27 -3.39 7.62 -12.02
N MET A 28 -2.47 7.74 -11.05
CA MET A 28 -1.11 7.22 -11.20
C MET A 28 -1.14 5.70 -11.03
N VAL A 29 -1.15 5.00 -12.15
CA VAL A 29 -1.32 3.55 -12.25
C VAL A 29 -0.26 2.94 -13.16
N GLY A 30 -0.13 1.62 -13.12
CA GLY A 30 0.85 0.91 -13.95
C GLY A 30 2.30 1.17 -13.53
N MET A 31 2.55 1.59 -12.31
CA MET A 31 3.90 1.82 -11.81
C MET A 31 4.57 0.48 -11.52
N MET A 32 5.44 0.07 -12.43
CA MET A 32 6.24 -1.13 -12.27
C MET A 32 7.07 -1.05 -10.98
N GLU A 33 7.38 -2.18 -10.39
CA GLU A 33 8.14 -2.25 -9.13
C GLU A 33 9.51 -1.56 -9.19
N SER A 34 10.11 -1.50 -10.38
CA SER A 34 11.38 -0.80 -10.62
C SER A 34 11.27 0.72 -10.62
N VAL A 35 10.06 1.28 -10.74
CA VAL A 35 9.81 2.73 -10.76
C VAL A 35 9.06 3.23 -9.53
N PHE A 36 8.53 2.33 -8.71
CA PHE A 36 7.92 2.64 -7.42
C PHE A 36 8.97 2.60 -6.31
N PRO A 37 8.83 3.41 -5.23
CA PRO A 37 9.76 3.35 -4.11
C PRO A 37 9.90 1.94 -3.54
N ASN A 38 11.13 1.52 -3.28
CA ASN A 38 11.34 0.24 -2.64
C ASN A 38 10.89 0.29 -1.17
N VAL A 39 9.72 -0.25 -0.91
CA VAL A 39 9.07 -0.29 0.42
C VAL A 39 9.35 -1.61 1.18
N LYS A 40 10.19 -2.48 0.63
CA LYS A 40 10.53 -3.78 1.23
C LYS A 40 11.71 -3.67 2.19
N ASN A 41 11.69 -4.50 3.23
CA ASN A 41 12.75 -4.62 4.25
C ASN A 41 13.09 -3.29 4.97
N ARG A 42 12.09 -2.42 5.13
CA ARG A 42 12.23 -1.11 5.79
C ARG A 42 10.90 -0.59 6.32
N SER A 43 11.00 0.36 7.22
CA SER A 43 9.83 1.09 7.70
C SER A 43 9.29 2.02 6.61
N LYS A 44 7.97 2.22 6.60
CA LYS A 44 7.29 3.08 5.64
C LYS A 44 6.07 3.75 6.23
N THR A 45 5.72 4.89 5.68
CA THR A 45 4.47 5.58 5.96
C THR A 45 3.76 5.90 4.65
N LEU A 46 2.48 5.58 4.59
CA LEU A 46 1.56 5.95 3.52
C LEU A 46 0.58 6.96 4.10
N THR A 47 0.49 8.15 3.52
CA THR A 47 -0.47 9.18 3.96
C THR A 47 -1.34 9.58 2.79
N ALA A 48 -2.62 9.25 2.84
CA ALA A 48 -3.60 9.56 1.81
C ALA A 48 -4.56 10.66 2.28
N GLU A 49 -4.59 11.77 1.56
CA GLU A 49 -5.66 12.76 1.65
C GLU A 49 -6.77 12.31 0.71
N ILE A 50 -7.97 12.07 1.24
CA ILE A 50 -9.10 11.56 0.47
C ILE A 50 -10.34 12.42 0.66
N GLU A 51 -11.24 12.36 -0.31
CA GLU A 51 -12.58 12.93 -0.20
C GLU A 51 -13.61 11.80 -0.25
N VAL A 52 -14.31 11.62 0.86
CA VAL A 52 -15.32 10.57 1.06
C VAL A 52 -16.67 11.07 0.56
N PRO A 53 -17.34 10.37 -0.37
CA PRO A 53 -18.66 10.73 -0.84
C PRO A 53 -19.73 10.69 0.27
N ALA A 54 -20.85 11.38 0.07
CA ALA A 54 -21.97 11.42 1.02
C ALA A 54 -22.54 10.02 1.33
N ASN A 55 -22.48 9.11 0.37
CA ASN A 55 -22.93 7.73 0.51
C ASN A 55 -21.85 6.75 1.00
N GLY A 56 -20.70 7.27 1.46
CA GLY A 56 -19.56 6.48 1.93
C GLY A 56 -18.57 6.15 0.82
N ALA A 57 -17.40 5.63 1.22
CA ALA A 57 -16.34 5.25 0.30
C ALA A 57 -16.16 3.73 0.26
N ASN A 58 -15.73 3.25 -0.91
CA ASN A 58 -15.29 1.89 -1.17
C ASN A 58 -14.15 1.90 -2.18
N GLY A 59 -13.30 0.87 -2.14
CA GLY A 59 -12.27 0.64 -3.15
C GLY A 59 -10.85 0.89 -2.66
N THR A 60 -9.92 0.69 -3.55
CA THR A 60 -8.48 0.78 -3.29
C THR A 60 -8.01 2.23 -3.26
N ILE A 61 -7.35 2.62 -2.17
CA ILE A 61 -6.63 3.91 -2.09
C ILE A 61 -5.30 3.78 -2.84
N ILE A 62 -4.52 2.75 -2.49
CA ILE A 62 -3.28 2.37 -3.19
C ILE A 62 -3.04 0.89 -2.97
N ALA A 63 -2.58 0.21 -4.01
CA ALA A 63 -2.11 -1.16 -3.95
C ALA A 63 -0.75 -1.30 -4.63
N GLN A 64 0.01 -2.33 -4.27
CA GLN A 64 1.19 -2.78 -4.99
C GLN A 64 1.26 -4.30 -4.96
N GLY A 65 1.51 -4.91 -6.12
CA GLY A 65 1.49 -6.36 -6.28
C GLY A 65 0.08 -6.88 -6.55
N GLY A 66 -0.19 -8.13 -6.19
CA GLY A 66 -1.45 -8.78 -6.52
C GLY A 66 -1.71 -10.03 -5.68
N ARG A 67 -2.42 -10.99 -6.29
CA ARG A 67 -2.84 -12.24 -5.63
C ARG A 67 -1.70 -13.06 -5.04
N PHE A 68 -0.52 -13.03 -5.65
CA PHE A 68 0.63 -13.83 -5.26
C PHE A 68 1.64 -13.09 -4.39
N GLY A 69 1.35 -11.88 -3.99
CA GLY A 69 2.14 -11.09 -3.07
C GLY A 69 1.95 -9.60 -3.29
N GLY A 70 1.81 -8.85 -2.21
CA GLY A 70 1.60 -7.41 -2.27
C GLY A 70 0.95 -6.85 -1.02
N TRP A 71 0.51 -5.61 -1.11
CA TRP A 71 -0.19 -4.91 -0.04
C TRP A 71 -1.19 -3.91 -0.62
N SER A 72 -2.22 -3.61 0.14
CA SER A 72 -3.22 -2.63 -0.25
C SER A 72 -3.73 -1.83 0.95
N LEU A 73 -3.81 -0.52 0.79
CA LEU A 73 -4.57 0.39 1.65
C LEU A 73 -5.89 0.68 0.93
N TYR A 74 -7.01 0.37 1.57
CA TYR A 74 -8.32 0.41 0.93
C TYR A 74 -9.43 0.79 1.90
N VAL A 75 -10.62 1.01 1.36
CA VAL A 75 -11.85 1.21 2.14
C VAL A 75 -12.88 0.17 1.70
N LYS A 76 -13.49 -0.52 2.66
CA LYS A 76 -14.60 -1.43 2.42
C LYS A 76 -15.78 -1.05 3.30
N ASP A 77 -16.94 -0.78 2.69
CA ASP A 77 -18.17 -0.39 3.37
C ASP A 77 -17.97 0.81 4.32
N GLY A 78 -17.14 1.76 3.87
CA GLY A 78 -16.77 2.95 4.63
C GLY A 78 -15.67 2.72 5.68
N VAL A 79 -15.19 1.49 5.86
CA VAL A 79 -14.16 1.14 6.86
C VAL A 79 -12.79 1.07 6.19
N PRO A 80 -11.82 1.93 6.57
CA PRO A 80 -10.46 1.82 6.05
C PRO A 80 -9.74 0.60 6.62
N ALA A 81 -8.92 -0.03 5.79
CA ALA A 81 -8.13 -1.18 6.16
C ALA A 81 -6.83 -1.25 5.35
N TYR A 82 -5.87 -1.99 5.89
CA TYR A 82 -4.63 -2.33 5.22
C TYR A 82 -4.44 -3.84 5.24
N ASP A 83 -4.20 -4.42 4.06
CA ASP A 83 -3.90 -5.84 3.91
C ASP A 83 -2.47 -6.02 3.41
N TYR A 84 -1.78 -6.98 4.02
CA TYR A 84 -0.50 -7.50 3.54
C TYR A 84 -0.66 -8.94 3.11
N ASN A 85 -0.37 -9.22 1.85
CA ASN A 85 -0.41 -10.54 1.24
C ASN A 85 1.02 -11.08 1.10
N PHE A 86 1.41 -11.98 1.98
CA PHE A 86 2.72 -12.64 1.94
C PHE A 86 2.67 -13.86 1.01
N LEU A 87 3.17 -13.70 -0.21
CA LEU A 87 3.34 -14.76 -1.23
C LEU A 87 2.04 -15.53 -1.58
N GLY A 88 0.86 -14.98 -1.33
CA GLY A 88 -0.40 -15.71 -1.49
C GLY A 88 -0.65 -16.78 -0.41
N LEU A 89 0.30 -16.97 0.50
CA LEU A 89 0.26 -18.02 1.53
C LEU A 89 -0.34 -17.50 2.84
N GLN A 90 -0.08 -16.27 3.19
CA GLN A 90 -0.57 -15.65 4.42
C GLN A 90 -1.05 -14.23 4.13
N ARG A 91 -2.26 -13.93 4.59
CA ARG A 91 -2.84 -12.59 4.54
C ARG A 91 -3.05 -12.06 5.93
N THR A 92 -2.65 -10.80 6.14
CA THR A 92 -2.82 -10.10 7.41
C THR A 92 -3.60 -8.83 7.13
N SER A 93 -4.74 -8.67 7.80
CA SER A 93 -5.61 -7.50 7.66
C SER A 93 -5.60 -6.67 8.93
N ILE A 94 -5.38 -5.38 8.80
CA ILE A 94 -5.47 -4.37 9.87
C ILE A 94 -6.66 -3.48 9.53
N THR A 95 -7.76 -3.67 10.23
CA THR A 95 -9.06 -3.04 9.91
C THR A 95 -9.42 -2.02 10.97
N SER A 96 -9.79 -0.82 10.54
CA SER A 96 -10.24 0.26 11.43
C SER A 96 -11.45 -0.16 12.27
N SER A 97 -11.48 0.28 13.50
CA SER A 97 -12.65 0.17 14.39
C SER A 97 -13.76 1.17 14.06
N LYS A 98 -13.50 2.13 13.18
CA LYS A 98 -14.40 3.23 12.84
C LYS A 98 -14.57 3.37 11.33
N LYS A 99 -15.77 3.75 10.91
CA LYS A 99 -16.06 4.18 9.53
C LYS A 99 -15.58 5.60 9.28
N LEU A 100 -15.23 5.89 8.03
CA LEU A 100 -14.98 7.24 7.57
C LEU A 100 -16.28 8.04 7.52
N SER A 101 -16.22 9.30 7.95
CA SER A 101 -17.30 10.26 7.72
C SER A 101 -17.20 10.88 6.32
N PRO A 102 -18.31 11.27 5.70
CA PRO A 102 -18.29 12.03 4.45
C PRO A 102 -17.45 13.30 4.55
N GLY A 103 -16.81 13.69 3.44
CA GLY A 103 -15.96 14.86 3.36
C GLY A 103 -14.48 14.52 3.33
N LYS A 104 -13.64 15.50 3.66
CA LYS A 104 -12.17 15.33 3.65
C LYS A 104 -11.72 14.48 4.83
N ALA A 105 -10.83 13.55 4.57
CA ALA A 105 -10.20 12.71 5.58
C ALA A 105 -8.74 12.43 5.22
N GLU A 106 -7.93 12.18 6.23
CA GLU A 106 -6.59 11.61 6.11
C GLU A 106 -6.64 10.16 6.57
N VAL A 107 -6.18 9.25 5.74
CA VAL A 107 -5.93 7.85 6.10
C VAL A 107 -4.43 7.61 6.03
N ARG A 108 -3.83 7.23 7.17
CA ARG A 108 -2.39 7.01 7.26
C ARG A 108 -2.09 5.61 7.78
N LEU A 109 -1.25 4.90 7.05
CA LEU A 109 -0.61 3.66 7.51
C LEU A 109 0.83 3.96 7.90
N GLN A 110 1.24 3.56 9.09
CA GLN A 110 2.62 3.48 9.52
C GLN A 110 3.00 2.01 9.67
N PHE A 111 4.08 1.59 9.05
CA PHE A 111 4.64 0.26 9.21
C PHE A 111 6.06 0.37 9.75
N ASP A 112 6.25 -0.14 10.95
CA ASP A 112 7.54 -0.16 11.66
C ASP A 112 8.16 -1.55 11.47
N TYR A 113 9.18 -1.60 10.63
CA TYR A 113 9.91 -2.84 10.31
C TYR A 113 10.82 -3.27 11.46
N ASP A 114 10.85 -4.56 11.78
CA ASP A 114 11.63 -5.07 12.92
C ASP A 114 13.15 -4.97 12.74
N GLY A 115 13.63 -4.74 11.50
CA GLY A 115 15.05 -4.74 11.21
C GLY A 115 15.69 -6.13 11.29
N GLY A 116 17.03 -6.18 11.39
CA GLY A 116 17.75 -7.43 11.55
C GLY A 116 17.85 -8.30 10.29
N GLY A 117 17.73 -7.70 9.11
CA GLY A 117 17.87 -8.38 7.82
C GLY A 117 16.57 -8.47 7.04
N PRO A 118 16.56 -9.10 5.86
CA PRO A 118 15.38 -9.18 5.00
C PRO A 118 14.29 -10.12 5.53
N ALA A 119 13.08 -10.00 5.01
CA ALA A 119 11.94 -10.86 5.26
C ALA A 119 11.40 -10.85 6.71
N LYS A 120 11.79 -9.87 7.53
CA LYS A 120 11.24 -9.74 8.87
C LYS A 120 9.83 -9.17 8.83
N GLY A 121 9.14 -9.29 9.94
CA GLY A 121 7.85 -8.70 10.16
C GLY A 121 7.92 -7.23 10.57
N GLY A 122 6.84 -6.74 11.10
CA GLY A 122 6.72 -5.38 11.63
C GLY A 122 5.35 -5.11 12.22
N LEU A 123 5.24 -3.95 12.83
CA LEU A 123 4.00 -3.45 13.39
C LEU A 123 3.35 -2.49 12.38
N ALA A 124 2.10 -2.76 12.00
CA ALA A 124 1.31 -1.87 11.16
C ALA A 124 0.27 -1.14 12.00
N THR A 125 0.28 0.18 11.94
CA THR A 125 -0.65 1.05 12.68
C THR A 125 -1.42 1.91 11.69
N LEU A 126 -2.74 1.88 11.79
CA LEU A 126 -3.65 2.65 10.93
C LEU A 126 -4.22 3.83 11.71
N PHE A 127 -4.19 5.00 11.08
CA PHE A 127 -4.71 6.25 11.62
C PHE A 127 -5.76 6.84 10.67
N VAL A 128 -6.76 7.48 11.25
CA VAL A 128 -7.72 8.33 10.54
C VAL A 128 -7.75 9.69 11.21
N ASN A 129 -7.48 10.75 10.44
CA ASN A 129 -7.40 12.13 10.94
C ASN A 129 -6.53 12.27 12.19
N GLY A 130 -5.39 11.58 12.20
CA GLY A 130 -4.42 11.57 13.31
C GLY A 130 -4.77 10.65 14.46
N GLU A 131 -5.97 10.09 14.53
CA GLU A 131 -6.38 9.15 15.58
C GLU A 131 -5.99 7.70 15.19
N LYS A 132 -5.34 6.96 16.11
CA LYS A 132 -5.07 5.53 15.91
C LYS A 132 -6.39 4.76 15.95
N VAL A 133 -6.71 4.05 14.86
CA VAL A 133 -7.97 3.30 14.69
C VAL A 133 -7.77 1.79 14.58
N ALA A 134 -6.55 1.34 14.31
CA ALA A 134 -6.19 -0.08 14.32
C ALA A 134 -4.68 -0.25 14.45
N GLU A 135 -4.28 -1.45 14.90
CA GLU A 135 -2.90 -1.88 14.95
C GLU A 135 -2.84 -3.40 14.82
N GLY A 136 -1.84 -3.90 14.14
CA GLY A 136 -1.66 -5.33 13.99
C GLY A 136 -0.26 -5.72 13.56
N ARG A 137 0.11 -6.94 13.88
CA ARG A 137 1.42 -7.51 13.55
C ARG A 137 1.40 -8.16 12.18
N ILE A 138 2.33 -7.81 11.32
CA ILE A 138 2.64 -8.54 10.10
C ILE A 138 3.81 -9.47 10.42
N PRO A 139 3.62 -10.81 10.42
CA PRO A 139 4.65 -11.74 10.92
C PRO A 139 5.90 -11.80 10.07
N ALA A 140 5.75 -11.67 8.75
CA ALA A 140 6.84 -11.71 7.77
C ALA A 140 6.49 -10.84 6.56
N THR A 141 7.51 -10.29 5.90
CA THR A 141 7.34 -9.49 4.69
C THR A 141 8.15 -10.05 3.55
N GLN A 142 7.71 -9.77 2.33
CA GLN A 142 8.37 -10.23 1.11
C GLN A 142 9.67 -9.44 0.88
N PRO A 143 10.84 -10.12 0.79
CA PRO A 143 12.11 -9.42 0.76
C PRO A 143 12.56 -8.97 -0.63
N GLY A 144 12.07 -9.67 -1.66
CA GLY A 144 12.46 -9.47 -3.05
C GLY A 144 11.47 -8.59 -3.82
N ILE A 145 10.88 -9.11 -4.88
CA ILE A 145 9.82 -8.45 -5.64
C ILE A 145 8.45 -8.95 -5.21
N PHE A 146 7.42 -8.11 -5.28
CA PHE A 146 6.05 -8.55 -5.07
C PHE A 146 5.55 -9.35 -6.28
N SER A 147 5.79 -8.82 -7.48
CA SER A 147 5.45 -9.46 -8.74
C SER A 147 6.32 -8.92 -9.88
N ALA A 148 6.49 -9.71 -10.94
CA ALA A 148 7.12 -9.27 -12.17
C ALA A 148 6.12 -8.54 -13.10
N ASP A 149 4.84 -8.84 -12.96
CA ASP A 149 3.78 -8.42 -13.91
C ASP A 149 2.77 -7.46 -13.28
N GLU A 150 2.67 -7.43 -11.95
CA GLU A 150 1.76 -6.54 -11.22
C GLU A 150 2.44 -5.19 -10.93
N THR A 151 1.64 -4.17 -10.71
CA THR A 151 2.08 -2.78 -10.59
C THR A 151 1.74 -2.19 -9.22
N ALA A 152 2.13 -0.94 -9.01
CA ALA A 152 1.59 -0.09 -7.97
C ALA A 152 0.60 0.90 -8.59
N ASP A 153 -0.56 1.06 -7.95
CA ASP A 153 -1.70 1.76 -8.51
C ASP A 153 -2.41 2.61 -7.46
N VAL A 154 -2.73 3.86 -7.80
CA VAL A 154 -3.46 4.79 -6.93
C VAL A 154 -4.91 4.91 -7.39
N GLY A 155 -5.85 4.57 -6.50
CA GLY A 155 -7.28 4.66 -6.73
C GLY A 155 -7.89 3.44 -7.41
N ILE A 156 -7.09 2.39 -7.63
CA ILE A 156 -7.49 1.14 -8.27
C ILE A 156 -6.47 0.05 -7.90
N ASP A 157 -6.78 -1.21 -8.18
CA ASP A 157 -5.87 -2.35 -8.11
C ASP A 157 -5.97 -3.07 -9.47
N LEU A 158 -4.94 -2.94 -10.30
CA LEU A 158 -4.89 -3.53 -11.64
C LEU A 158 -4.39 -4.97 -11.58
N GLY A 159 -4.71 -5.73 -12.63
CA GLY A 159 -4.28 -7.14 -12.74
C GLY A 159 -5.04 -8.06 -11.78
N THR A 160 -4.33 -8.75 -10.90
CA THR A 160 -4.96 -9.62 -9.90
C THR A 160 -5.07 -8.93 -8.53
N PRO A 161 -6.18 -9.13 -7.80
CA PRO A 161 -6.40 -8.36 -6.57
C PRO A 161 -5.44 -8.76 -5.45
N VAL A 162 -4.87 -7.76 -4.77
CA VAL A 162 -4.25 -7.98 -3.45
C VAL A 162 -5.31 -8.40 -2.45
N VAL A 163 -6.48 -7.74 -2.49
CA VAL A 163 -7.60 -7.99 -1.58
C VAL A 163 -8.78 -8.55 -2.35
N GLU A 164 -9.00 -9.86 -2.27
CA GLU A 164 -10.07 -10.57 -3.00
C GLU A 164 -11.46 -9.97 -2.74
N ALA A 165 -11.72 -9.51 -1.52
CA ALA A 165 -13.01 -8.93 -1.13
C ALA A 165 -13.30 -7.56 -1.76
N ILE A 166 -12.27 -6.87 -2.27
CA ILE A 166 -12.37 -5.62 -3.04
C ILE A 166 -12.42 -5.93 -4.53
N GLY A 167 -11.70 -6.97 -4.96
CA GLY A 167 -11.53 -7.33 -6.36
C GLY A 167 -10.45 -6.49 -7.04
N ALA A 168 -10.37 -6.59 -8.36
CA ALA A 168 -9.43 -5.87 -9.19
C ALA A 168 -10.15 -5.05 -10.27
N GLU A 169 -9.39 -4.22 -10.99
CA GLU A 169 -9.87 -3.41 -12.10
C GLU A 169 -11.04 -2.50 -11.67
N ALA A 170 -12.07 -2.42 -12.48
CA ALA A 170 -13.22 -1.55 -12.23
C ALA A 170 -13.89 -1.79 -10.86
N LYS A 171 -13.82 -3.02 -10.32
CA LYS A 171 -14.40 -3.37 -9.02
C LYS A 171 -13.64 -2.74 -7.87
N SER A 172 -12.32 -2.59 -8.01
CA SER A 172 -11.44 -2.04 -6.98
C SER A 172 -11.38 -0.52 -6.99
N ARG A 173 -11.97 0.14 -7.99
CA ARG A 173 -11.89 1.60 -8.14
C ARG A 173 -12.41 2.31 -6.90
N PHE A 174 -11.60 3.24 -6.38
CA PHE A 174 -12.01 4.08 -5.26
C PHE A 174 -13.18 4.98 -5.66
N SER A 175 -14.24 4.96 -4.87
CA SER A 175 -15.48 5.68 -5.17
C SER A 175 -15.45 7.17 -4.80
N GLY A 176 -14.43 7.61 -4.06
CA GLY A 176 -14.18 9.01 -3.71
C GLY A 176 -13.11 9.65 -4.59
N ARG A 177 -12.37 10.60 -4.02
CA ARG A 177 -11.22 11.26 -4.66
C ARG A 177 -9.98 11.06 -3.80
N ILE A 178 -8.82 11.04 -4.44
CA ILE A 178 -7.50 10.97 -3.79
C ILE A 178 -6.64 12.11 -4.31
N PRO A 179 -6.83 13.33 -3.78
CA PRO A 179 -6.09 14.51 -4.24
C PRO A 179 -4.57 14.35 -4.07
N ARG A 180 -4.17 13.65 -3.00
CA ARG A 180 -2.76 13.50 -2.65
C ARG A 180 -2.52 12.21 -1.87
N LEU A 181 -1.44 11.53 -2.20
CA LEU A 181 -0.92 10.39 -1.46
C LEU A 181 0.59 10.51 -1.36
N THR A 182 1.14 10.43 -0.15
CA THR A 182 2.58 10.45 0.09
C THR A 182 3.03 9.06 0.52
N VAL A 183 4.07 8.55 -0.14
CA VAL A 183 4.80 7.35 0.25
C VAL A 183 6.16 7.78 0.78
N GLN A 184 6.45 7.46 2.03
CA GLN A 184 7.71 7.76 2.69
C GLN A 184 8.36 6.46 3.16
N VAL A 185 9.66 6.31 2.93
CA VAL A 185 10.48 5.18 3.38
C VAL A 185 11.61 5.67 4.28
N GLN A 186 12.03 4.80 5.21
CA GLN A 186 13.11 5.06 6.18
C GLN A 186 14.22 4.03 6.03
#